data_18b7d410e34efa1dbb06bc236a3763d5
#
_entry.id   18b7d410e34efa1dbb06bc236a3763d5
#
_cell.length_a   1.000
_cell.length_b   1.000
_cell.length_c   1.000
_cell.angle_alpha   90.00
_cell.angle_beta   90.00
_cell.angle_gamma   90.00
#
_symmetry.space_group_name_H-M   'P 1'
#
loop_
_entity.id
_entity.type
_entity.pdbx_description
1 polymer ?
#
loop_
_entity_poly.entity_id
_entity_poly.type
_entity_poly.pdbx_seq_one_letter_code
_entity_poly.pdbx_strand_id
1 'polypeptide(L)'
;MYNAKYVIIDGRAIIFSTAIQHKDMVGYNEKAQGAGFVSFGTKVDSYGDTIITANAYGESVSLGIKSREEDSTILTRQITNPY
;
A
#
# COMPACT_ATOMS: atom_id res chain seq x y z
N MET A 1 -5.29 0.71 15.19
CA MET A 1 -5.13 0.84 13.73
C MET A 1 -3.68 1.07 13.38
N TYR A 2 -3.15 0.32 12.45
CA TYR A 2 -1.73 0.38 12.08
C TYR A 2 -1.58 1.12 10.75
N ASN A 3 -0.63 2.05 10.70
CA ASN A 3 -0.32 2.80 9.48
C ASN A 3 1.11 2.52 9.03
N ALA A 4 1.28 2.46 7.72
CA ALA A 4 2.59 2.28 7.09
C ALA A 4 2.66 3.12 5.82
N LYS A 5 3.82 3.13 5.19
CA LYS A 5 3.99 3.68 3.84
C LYS A 5 3.99 2.55 2.83
N TYR A 6 3.71 2.87 1.56
CA TYR A 6 3.79 1.89 0.49
C TYR A 6 4.24 2.54 -0.82
N VAL A 7 4.77 1.71 -1.70
CA VAL A 7 4.97 2.03 -3.11
C VAL A 7 4.46 0.86 -3.94
N ILE A 8 3.94 1.16 -5.13
CA ILE A 8 3.53 0.15 -6.11
C ILE A 8 4.56 0.17 -7.24
N ILE A 9 5.21 -0.97 -7.47
CA ILE A 9 6.20 -1.15 -8.54
C ILE A 9 5.84 -2.41 -9.30
N ASP A 10 5.63 -2.27 -10.61
CA ASP A 10 5.22 -3.37 -11.48
C ASP A 10 3.98 -4.12 -10.97
N GLY A 11 3.00 -3.37 -10.48
CA GLY A 11 1.73 -3.91 -10.00
C GLY A 11 1.81 -4.57 -8.62
N ARG A 12 2.95 -4.49 -7.94
CA ARG A 12 3.15 -5.09 -6.61
C ARG A 12 3.42 -4.01 -5.58
N ALA A 13 2.86 -4.21 -4.39
CA ALA A 13 3.06 -3.27 -3.29
C ALA A 13 4.26 -3.67 -2.44
N ILE A 14 5.06 -2.68 -2.09
CA ILE A 14 6.08 -2.79 -1.05
C ILE A 14 5.60 -1.95 0.11
N ILE A 15 5.42 -2.57 1.26
CA ILE A 15 4.93 -1.91 2.48
C ILE A 15 6.10 -1.75 3.43
N PHE A 16 6.29 -0.55 3.97
CA PHE A 16 7.45 -0.26 4.80
C PHE A 16 7.12 0.76 5.90
N SER A 17 8.05 0.93 6.82
CA SER A 17 7.90 1.81 7.96
C SER A 17 7.75 3.28 7.56
N THR A 18 6.92 4.01 8.29
CA THR A 18 6.77 5.45 8.09
C THR A 18 8.05 6.24 8.34
N ALA A 19 9.04 5.64 9.01
CA ALA A 19 10.35 6.25 9.25
C ALA A 19 11.24 6.26 8.01
N ILE A 20 10.91 5.50 6.98
CA ILE A 20 11.69 5.40 5.74
C ILE A 20 11.05 6.29 4.68
N GLN A 21 11.85 6.98 3.87
CA GLN A 21 11.32 7.77 2.78
C GLN A 21 10.97 6.89 1.59
N HIS A 22 9.90 7.24 0.87
CA HIS A 22 9.47 6.47 -0.30
C HIS A 22 10.58 6.30 -1.33
N LYS A 23 11.36 7.34 -1.58
CA LYS A 23 12.44 7.30 -2.57
C LYS A 23 13.51 6.24 -2.28
N ASP A 24 13.67 5.88 -1.00
CA ASP A 24 14.65 4.89 -0.58
C ASP A 24 14.19 3.46 -0.88
N MET A 25 12.91 3.28 -1.20
CA MET A 25 12.32 1.98 -1.52
C MET A 25 12.18 1.75 -3.03
N VAL A 26 12.59 2.71 -3.86
CA VAL A 26 12.49 2.61 -5.30
C VAL A 26 13.91 2.51 -5.87
N GLY A 27 14.17 1.46 -6.64
CA GLY A 27 15.47 1.24 -7.25
C GLY A 27 15.78 2.25 -8.33
N TYR A 28 17.05 2.32 -8.72
CA TYR A 28 17.57 3.33 -9.65
C TYR A 28 16.81 3.40 -10.98
N ASN A 29 16.42 2.24 -11.51
CA ASN A 29 15.72 2.15 -12.79
C ASN A 29 14.24 1.81 -12.64
N GLU A 30 13.70 1.90 -11.44
CA GLU A 30 12.31 1.58 -11.17
C GLU A 30 11.46 2.84 -11.13
N LYS A 31 10.19 2.69 -11.54
CA LYS A 31 9.20 3.75 -11.40
C LYS A 31 8.08 3.27 -10.50
N ALA A 32 7.74 4.06 -9.50
CA ALA A 32 6.56 3.81 -8.69
C ALA A 32 5.32 4.22 -9.47
N GLN A 33 4.33 3.33 -9.55
CA GLN A 33 3.04 3.58 -10.20
C GLN A 33 2.07 4.28 -9.25
N GLY A 34 2.22 4.03 -7.96
CA GLY A 34 1.46 4.66 -6.90
C GLY A 34 2.30 4.68 -5.65
N ALA A 35 2.03 5.61 -4.77
CA ALA A 35 2.75 5.72 -3.51
C ALA A 35 1.95 6.56 -2.51
N GLY A 36 2.17 6.33 -1.25
CA GLY A 36 1.50 7.07 -0.19
C GLY A 36 1.56 6.31 1.12
N PHE A 37 0.45 6.35 1.82
CA PHE A 37 0.29 5.69 3.11
C PHE A 37 -0.78 4.62 3.00
N VAL A 38 -0.70 3.63 3.86
CA VAL A 38 -1.71 2.58 3.95
C VAL A 38 -2.12 2.44 5.41
N SER A 39 -3.43 2.36 5.64
CA SER A 39 -3.98 2.02 6.94
C SER A 39 -4.62 0.64 6.85
N PHE A 40 -4.40 -0.17 7.89
CA PHE A 40 -4.95 -1.52 7.97
C PHE A 40 -6.11 -1.54 8.95
N GLY A 41 -7.13 -2.29 8.60
CA GLY A 41 -8.28 -2.48 9.45
C GLY A 41 -8.83 -3.88 9.26
N THR A 42 -9.91 -4.17 9.95
CA THR A 42 -10.62 -5.44 9.82
C THR A 42 -12.09 -5.18 9.60
N LYS A 43 -12.76 -6.09 8.91
CA LYS A 43 -14.21 -6.10 8.80
C LYS A 43 -14.69 -7.55 8.82
N VAL A 44 -15.98 -7.73 9.10
CA VAL A 44 -16.62 -9.03 9.09
C VAL A 44 -17.36 -9.17 7.77
N ASP A 45 -17.12 -10.27 7.06
CA ASP A 45 -17.81 -10.54 5.79
C ASP A 45 -19.21 -11.11 6.02
N SER A 46 -19.91 -11.44 4.93
CA SER A 46 -21.27 -11.97 5.00
C SER A 46 -21.38 -13.37 5.65
N TYR A 47 -20.26 -14.05 5.79
CA TYR A 47 -20.19 -15.37 6.43
C TYR A 47 -19.75 -15.30 7.89
N GLY A 48 -19.53 -14.10 8.42
CA GLY A 48 -19.08 -13.91 9.80
C GLY A 48 -17.57 -14.04 9.99
N ASP A 49 -16.80 -14.15 8.90
CA ASP A 49 -15.34 -14.25 8.97
C ASP A 49 -14.71 -12.85 9.04
N THR A 50 -13.67 -12.72 9.85
CA THR A 50 -12.90 -11.49 9.93
C THR A 50 -11.92 -11.43 8.78
N ILE A 51 -11.96 -10.35 8.00
CA ILE A 51 -11.02 -10.11 6.92
C ILE A 51 -10.23 -8.83 7.19
N ILE A 52 -8.99 -8.82 6.69
CA ILE A 52 -8.11 -7.65 6.80
C ILE A 52 -8.31 -6.78 5.56
N THR A 53 -8.43 -5.47 5.79
CA THR A 53 -8.56 -4.50 4.70
C THR A 53 -7.36 -3.54 4.72
N ALA A 54 -6.99 -3.04 3.55
CA ALA A 54 -5.96 -2.03 3.41
C ALA A 54 -6.52 -0.85 2.64
N ASN A 55 -6.34 0.35 3.17
CA ASN A 55 -6.76 1.60 2.52
C ASN A 55 -5.54 2.45 2.20
N ALA A 56 -5.34 2.73 0.92
CA ALA A 56 -4.30 3.63 0.44
C ALA A 56 -4.80 5.06 0.49
N TYR A 57 -3.95 5.99 0.92
CA TYR A 57 -4.29 7.40 0.98
C TYR A 57 -3.01 8.26 0.91
N GLY A 58 -3.21 9.56 0.70
CA GLY A 58 -2.12 10.52 0.72
C GLY A 58 -1.23 10.46 -0.51
N GLU A 59 0.01 10.91 -0.33
CA GLU A 59 0.96 10.99 -1.42
C GLU A 59 2.39 10.86 -0.90
N SER A 60 3.32 10.57 -1.82
CA SER A 60 4.75 10.61 -1.55
C SER A 60 5.31 11.94 -2.06
N VAL A 61 5.68 12.82 -1.14
CA VAL A 61 6.30 14.09 -1.53
C VAL A 61 7.66 13.83 -2.18
N SER A 62 8.44 12.90 -1.66
CA SER A 62 9.78 12.61 -2.18
C SER A 62 9.78 12.06 -3.61
N LEU A 63 8.71 11.36 -4.01
CA LEU A 63 8.56 10.83 -5.36
C LEU A 63 7.66 11.68 -6.25
N GLY A 64 6.87 12.57 -5.66
CA GLY A 64 5.87 13.35 -6.41
C GLY A 64 4.74 12.49 -6.96
N ILE A 65 4.39 11.41 -6.27
CA ILE A 65 3.39 10.43 -6.71
C ILE A 65 2.31 10.30 -5.65
N LYS A 66 1.06 10.23 -6.08
CA LYS A 66 -0.10 10.11 -5.20
C LYS A 66 -0.57 8.66 -5.11
N SER A 67 -1.32 8.37 -4.06
CA SER A 67 -2.09 7.14 -3.99
C SER A 67 -3.20 7.17 -5.04
N ARG A 68 -3.53 5.98 -5.58
CA ARG A 68 -4.61 5.78 -6.55
C ARG A 68 -5.67 4.90 -5.93
N GLU A 69 -6.92 4.97 -6.44
CA GLU A 69 -8.00 4.11 -5.95
C GLU A 69 -7.63 2.63 -6.07
N GLU A 70 -7.03 2.24 -7.18
CA GLU A 70 -6.62 0.86 -7.43
C GLU A 70 -5.55 0.35 -6.45
N ASP A 71 -4.81 1.25 -5.79
CA ASP A 71 -3.77 0.86 -4.84
C ASP A 71 -4.34 0.14 -3.63
N SER A 72 -5.52 0.55 -3.15
CA SER A 72 -6.20 -0.14 -2.05
C SER A 72 -6.53 -1.59 -2.42
N THR A 73 -6.97 -1.81 -3.65
CA THR A 73 -7.28 -3.14 -4.16
C THR A 73 -6.02 -4.00 -4.26
N ILE A 74 -4.93 -3.43 -4.79
CA ILE A 74 -3.65 -4.14 -4.91
C ILE A 74 -3.12 -4.53 -3.52
N LEU A 75 -3.12 -3.58 -2.59
CA LEU A 75 -2.66 -3.82 -1.22
C LEU A 75 -3.50 -4.88 -0.51
N THR A 76 -4.82 -4.76 -0.58
CA THR A 76 -5.73 -5.72 0.06
C THR A 76 -5.53 -7.12 -0.51
N ARG A 77 -5.46 -7.23 -1.84
CA ARG A 77 -5.23 -8.54 -2.49
C ARG A 77 -3.90 -9.15 -2.07
N GLN A 78 -2.85 -8.35 -2.00
CA GLN A 78 -1.52 -8.83 -1.68
C GLN A 78 -1.41 -9.34 -0.23
N ILE A 79 -2.05 -8.69 0.73
CA ILE A 79 -2.01 -9.13 2.13
C ILE A 79 -2.94 -10.31 2.40
N THR A 80 -4.02 -10.46 1.62
CA THR A 80 -4.96 -11.58 1.78
C THR A 80 -4.58 -12.79 0.95
N ASN A 81 -3.81 -12.59 -0.11
CA ASN A 81 -3.41 -13.65 -1.04
C ASN A 81 -1.96 -13.40 -1.50
N PRO A 82 -0.98 -13.66 -0.63
CA PRO A 82 0.42 -13.29 -0.87
C PRO A 82 1.12 -14.08 -1.98
N TYR A 83 0.48 -15.11 -2.53
CA TYR A 83 1.09 -15.94 -3.58
C TYR A 83 0.46 -15.71 -4.93
#